data_618f1e66975ac1c34969e5504e361d87
#
_entry.id   618f1e66975ac1c34969e5504e361d87
#
_cell.length_a   1.000
_cell.length_b   1.000
_cell.length_c   1.000
_cell.angle_alpha   90.00
_cell.angle_beta   90.00
_cell.angle_gamma   90.00
#
_symmetry.space_group_name_H-M   'P 1'
#
loop_
_entity.id
_entity.type
_entity.pdbx_description
1 polymer ?
#
loop_
_entity_poly.entity_id
_entity_poly.type
_entity_poly.pdbx_seq_one_letter_code
_entity_poly.pdbx_strand_id
1 'polypeptide(L)'
;GMRLQAGALRHIGGSNRTIIKQVYEMLVSERTALADAAVGTLVSIDRIFDLIGENLPTQRKDDIRDIEIMWPKDPWPLKVAKAIALLEFVRSVPRTEKNLAALLFNAVDAGSCLPEVERAIGLLHEKQFIRQTEDGWKLLTDQEKNWTVERNSISPTPKERRDIIEDMLR
;
A
#
# COMPACT_ATOMS: atom_id res chain seq x y z
N GLY A 1 5.37 11.39 16.05
CA GLY A 1 4.37 11.86 15.12
C GLY A 1 4.86 11.78 13.69
N MET A 2 4.22 10.99 12.85
CA MET A 2 4.52 10.95 11.41
C MET A 2 4.30 12.35 10.80
N ARG A 3 5.34 13.00 10.32
CA ARG A 3 5.21 14.17 9.45
C ARG A 3 5.05 13.68 8.02
N LEU A 4 3.84 13.70 7.51
CA LEU A 4 3.58 13.55 6.08
C LEU A 4 4.16 14.76 5.36
N GLN A 5 5.02 14.55 4.35
CA GLN A 5 5.65 15.66 3.65
C GLN A 5 4.61 16.52 2.91
N ALA A 6 4.71 17.83 3.09
CA ALA A 6 3.75 18.86 2.70
C ALA A 6 3.43 18.97 1.18
N GLY A 7 4.08 18.20 0.31
CA GLY A 7 3.85 18.24 -1.14
C GLY A 7 2.72 17.34 -1.64
N ALA A 8 2.39 16.29 -0.92
CA ALA A 8 1.40 15.30 -1.35
C ALA A 8 0.01 15.52 -0.75
N LEU A 9 -0.06 16.21 0.39
CA LEU A 9 -1.30 16.48 1.13
C LEU A 9 -1.43 18.00 1.35
N ARG A 10 -1.83 18.73 0.33
CA ARG A 10 -1.92 20.21 0.33
C ARG A 10 -2.88 20.81 1.36
N HIS A 11 -3.60 20.03 2.14
CA HIS A 11 -4.61 20.51 3.11
C HIS A 11 -4.52 19.97 4.53
N ILE A 12 -3.49 19.18 4.87
CA ILE A 12 -3.23 18.87 6.28
C ILE A 12 -2.32 19.96 6.83
N GLY A 13 -2.88 21.12 7.08
CA GLY A 13 -2.22 22.23 7.71
C GLY A 13 -1.70 21.80 9.10
N GLY A 14 -0.38 21.95 9.31
CA GLY A 14 0.35 21.49 10.48
C GLY A 14 0.03 22.26 11.77
N SER A 15 -1.22 22.31 12.18
CA SER A 15 -1.65 22.80 13.47
C SER A 15 -1.88 21.64 14.43
N ASN A 16 -1.46 21.77 15.69
CA ASN A 16 -1.78 20.82 16.75
C ASN A 16 -3.30 20.54 16.85
N ARG A 17 -4.14 21.51 16.49
CA ARG A 17 -5.60 21.36 16.40
C ARG A 17 -6.01 20.31 15.37
N THR A 18 -5.28 20.19 14.25
CA THR A 18 -5.53 19.18 13.21
C THR A 18 -5.27 17.77 13.73
N ILE A 19 -4.22 17.59 14.53
CA ILE A 19 -3.91 16.27 15.13
C ILE A 19 -4.99 15.88 16.14
N ILE A 20 -5.41 16.79 17.01
CA ILE A 20 -6.47 16.53 17.99
C ILE A 20 -7.79 16.20 17.29
N LYS A 21 -8.14 16.95 16.23
CA LYS A 21 -9.33 16.68 15.41
C LYS A 21 -9.25 15.30 14.76
N GLN A 22 -8.12 14.94 14.18
CA GLN A 22 -7.93 13.63 13.57
C GLN A 22 -8.02 12.48 14.59
N VAL A 23 -7.45 12.64 15.78
CA VAL A 23 -7.60 11.67 16.87
C VAL A 23 -9.06 11.55 17.31
N TYR A 24 -9.76 12.67 17.46
CA TYR A 24 -11.18 12.67 17.79
C TYR A 24 -12.01 11.98 16.69
N GLU A 25 -11.81 12.32 15.43
CA GLU A 25 -12.48 11.67 14.30
C GLU A 25 -12.19 10.17 14.25
N MET A 26 -10.95 9.76 14.59
CA MET A 26 -10.54 8.36 14.68
C MET A 26 -11.30 7.60 15.78
N LEU A 27 -11.57 8.26 16.91
CA LEU A 27 -12.32 7.66 18.02
C LEU A 27 -13.81 7.56 17.75
N VAL A 28 -14.40 8.57 17.10
CA VAL A 28 -15.87 8.74 16.97
C VAL A 28 -16.40 8.27 15.62
N SER A 29 -15.54 8.13 14.60
CA SER A 29 -15.96 7.72 13.27
C SER A 29 -16.47 6.28 13.26
N GLU A 30 -17.64 6.06 12.65
CA GLU A 30 -18.20 4.73 12.41
C GLU A 30 -17.26 3.82 11.58
N ARG A 31 -16.40 4.43 10.74
CA ARG A 31 -15.41 3.69 9.93
C ARG A 31 -14.31 3.07 10.75
N THR A 32 -13.95 3.66 11.88
CA THR A 32 -12.87 3.19 12.75
C THR A 32 -13.37 2.53 14.02
N ALA A 33 -14.54 2.93 14.52
CA ALA A 33 -15.24 2.38 15.71
C ALA A 33 -14.29 2.12 16.91
N LEU A 34 -13.39 3.06 17.19
CA LEU A 34 -12.37 2.89 18.23
C LEU A 34 -12.84 3.33 19.62
N ALA A 35 -13.95 4.09 19.71
CA ALA A 35 -14.46 4.56 21.00
C ALA A 35 -14.86 3.41 21.93
N ASP A 36 -15.40 2.32 21.36
CA ASP A 36 -15.83 1.13 22.09
C ASP A 36 -14.80 -0.01 22.05
N ALA A 37 -13.61 0.25 21.50
CA ALA A 37 -12.58 -0.76 21.42
C ALA A 37 -11.99 -1.09 22.79
N ALA A 38 -11.61 -2.36 22.99
CA ALA A 38 -10.99 -2.81 24.23
C ALA A 38 -9.64 -2.12 24.46
N VAL A 39 -9.26 -1.95 25.73
CA VAL A 39 -7.94 -1.47 26.11
C VAL A 39 -6.88 -2.43 25.55
N GLY A 40 -5.83 -1.87 24.92
CA GLY A 40 -4.81 -2.64 24.20
C GLY A 40 -5.03 -2.70 22.67
N THR A 41 -6.16 -2.22 22.16
CA THR A 41 -6.35 -2.05 20.71
C THR A 41 -5.42 -0.97 20.17
N LEU A 42 -4.74 -1.28 19.07
CA LEU A 42 -3.84 -0.37 18.37
C LEU A 42 -4.50 0.15 17.09
N VAL A 43 -4.17 1.37 16.72
CA VAL A 43 -4.60 1.97 15.46
C VAL A 43 -3.65 1.54 14.36
N SER A 44 -4.05 0.57 13.57
CA SER A 44 -3.28 0.12 12.42
C SER A 44 -3.33 1.14 11.26
N ILE A 45 -2.33 1.10 10.38
CA ILE A 45 -2.16 2.10 9.30
C ILE A 45 -3.30 2.05 8.27
N ASP A 46 -3.93 0.91 8.05
CA ASP A 46 -5.08 0.76 7.17
C ASP A 46 -6.30 1.56 7.66
N ARG A 47 -6.51 1.64 8.98
CA ARG A 47 -7.54 2.50 9.56
C ARG A 47 -7.23 4.00 9.40
N ILE A 48 -5.95 4.36 9.47
CA ILE A 48 -5.52 5.73 9.17
C ILE A 48 -5.81 6.05 7.70
N PHE A 49 -5.59 5.10 6.79
CA PHE A 49 -5.94 5.26 5.38
C PHE A 49 -7.44 5.57 5.20
N ASP A 50 -8.32 4.90 5.91
CA ASP A 50 -9.77 5.11 5.80
C ASP A 50 -10.21 6.52 6.21
N LEU A 51 -9.43 7.19 7.07
CA LEU A 51 -9.69 8.58 7.47
C LEU A 51 -9.15 9.61 6.48
N ILE A 52 -7.99 9.36 5.89
CA ILE A 52 -7.28 10.37 5.08
C ILE A 52 -7.17 9.98 3.61
N GLY A 53 -7.58 8.79 3.24
CA GLY A 53 -7.46 8.24 1.89
C GLY A 53 -8.16 9.08 0.81
N GLU A 54 -9.20 9.83 1.19
CA GLU A 54 -9.89 10.74 0.26
C GLU A 54 -8.98 11.87 -0.26
N ASN A 55 -7.93 12.20 0.46
CA ASN A 55 -6.95 13.20 0.06
C ASN A 55 -5.83 12.65 -0.85
N LEU A 56 -5.82 11.34 -1.10
CA LEU A 56 -4.86 10.70 -1.98
C LEU A 56 -5.20 10.94 -3.46
N PRO A 57 -4.21 10.80 -4.36
CA PRO A 57 -4.44 10.86 -5.80
C PRO A 57 -5.52 9.84 -6.24
N THR A 58 -6.34 10.23 -7.22
CA THR A 58 -7.46 9.42 -7.73
C THR A 58 -6.98 8.01 -8.14
N GLN A 59 -5.87 7.92 -8.84
CA GLN A 59 -5.28 6.64 -9.23
C GLN A 59 -5.08 5.68 -8.04
N ARG A 60 -4.59 6.18 -6.88
CA ARG A 60 -4.40 5.34 -5.68
C ARG A 60 -5.73 4.87 -5.08
N LYS A 61 -6.77 5.69 -5.19
CA LYS A 61 -8.12 5.29 -4.76
C LYS A 61 -8.70 4.21 -5.67
N ASP A 62 -8.50 4.34 -6.96
CA ASP A 62 -8.95 3.35 -7.95
C ASP A 62 -8.20 2.02 -7.75
N ASP A 63 -6.87 2.05 -7.56
CA ASP A 63 -6.07 0.85 -7.24
C ASP A 63 -6.60 0.12 -5.99
N ILE A 64 -6.89 0.86 -4.92
CA ILE A 64 -7.43 0.29 -3.67
C ILE A 64 -8.82 -0.32 -3.88
N ARG A 65 -9.67 0.35 -4.66
CA ARG A 65 -11.01 -0.15 -5.00
C ARG A 65 -10.96 -1.43 -5.82
N ASP A 66 -10.07 -1.50 -6.80
CA ASP A 66 -9.89 -2.70 -7.63
C ASP A 66 -9.43 -3.89 -6.79
N ILE A 67 -8.51 -3.65 -5.84
CA ILE A 67 -8.04 -4.67 -4.90
C ILE A 67 -9.18 -5.14 -4.00
N GLU A 68 -10.00 -4.25 -3.48
CA GLU A 68 -11.17 -4.58 -2.66
C GLU A 68 -12.17 -5.47 -3.41
N ILE A 69 -12.44 -5.14 -4.68
CA ILE A 69 -13.33 -5.92 -5.55
C ILE A 69 -12.74 -7.30 -5.86
N MET A 70 -11.42 -7.39 -6.03
CA MET A 70 -10.75 -8.65 -6.39
C MET A 70 -10.73 -9.65 -5.25
N TRP A 71 -10.58 -9.19 -4.00
CA TRP A 71 -10.53 -10.06 -2.80
C TRP A 71 -11.58 -9.69 -1.75
N PRO A 72 -12.89 -9.82 -2.04
CA PRO A 72 -13.95 -9.36 -1.13
C PRO A 72 -14.04 -10.15 0.18
N LYS A 73 -13.47 -11.36 0.21
CA LYS A 73 -13.48 -12.26 1.39
C LYS A 73 -12.16 -12.28 2.15
N ASP A 74 -11.09 -11.73 1.57
CA ASP A 74 -9.77 -11.68 2.18
C ASP A 74 -9.36 -10.21 2.42
N PRO A 75 -9.35 -9.74 3.68
CA PRO A 75 -9.05 -8.35 3.98
C PRO A 75 -7.55 -8.01 3.86
N TRP A 76 -6.66 -9.00 3.83
CA TRP A 76 -5.22 -8.76 3.92
C TRP A 76 -4.62 -8.06 2.70
N PRO A 77 -4.95 -8.44 1.45
CA PRO A 77 -4.46 -7.69 0.28
C PRO A 77 -4.84 -6.21 0.33
N LEU A 78 -6.08 -5.90 0.73
CA LEU A 78 -6.55 -4.53 0.88
C LEU A 78 -5.79 -3.77 1.98
N LYS A 79 -5.58 -4.37 3.15
CA LYS A 79 -4.84 -3.76 4.26
C LYS A 79 -3.40 -3.46 3.87
N VAL A 80 -2.73 -4.41 3.24
CA VAL A 80 -1.34 -4.25 2.78
C VAL A 80 -1.24 -3.16 1.71
N ALA A 81 -2.16 -3.14 0.75
CA ALA A 81 -2.18 -2.10 -0.29
C ALA A 81 -2.40 -0.69 0.28
N LYS A 82 -3.33 -0.54 1.25
CA LYS A 82 -3.55 0.72 1.97
C LYS A 82 -2.29 1.18 2.71
N ALA A 83 -1.58 0.24 3.36
CA ALA A 83 -0.33 0.51 4.07
C ALA A 83 0.76 0.98 3.09
N ILE A 84 0.95 0.30 1.96
CA ILE A 84 1.91 0.68 0.92
C ILE A 84 1.57 2.07 0.36
N ALA A 85 0.29 2.33 0.04
CA ALA A 85 -0.16 3.60 -0.51
C ALA A 85 0.15 4.78 0.42
N LEU A 86 -0.05 4.65 1.73
CA LEU A 86 0.28 5.69 2.69
C LEU A 86 1.79 5.89 2.86
N LEU A 87 2.53 4.78 2.91
CA LEU A 87 3.99 4.82 3.11
C LEU A 87 4.74 5.37 1.89
N GLU A 88 4.14 5.45 0.71
CA GLU A 88 4.75 6.16 -0.44
C GLU A 88 5.08 7.62 -0.11
N PHE A 89 4.34 8.22 0.82
CA PHE A 89 4.55 9.61 1.28
C PHE A 89 5.47 9.73 2.50
N VAL A 90 6.00 8.61 3.02
CA VAL A 90 6.84 8.57 4.22
C VAL A 90 8.20 7.97 3.87
N ARG A 91 9.19 8.83 3.58
CA ARG A 91 10.52 8.38 3.14
C ARG A 91 11.35 7.67 4.21
N SER A 92 11.05 7.89 5.49
CA SER A 92 11.83 7.36 6.61
C SER A 92 11.51 5.90 6.95
N VAL A 93 10.49 5.31 6.34
CA VAL A 93 10.04 3.94 6.65
C VAL A 93 10.05 3.12 5.35
N PRO A 94 11.02 2.22 5.18
CA PRO A 94 11.03 1.28 4.06
C PRO A 94 9.79 0.37 4.08
N ARG A 95 9.25 0.08 2.91
CA ARG A 95 8.03 -0.74 2.75
C ARG A 95 8.35 -2.23 2.67
N THR A 96 9.11 -2.71 3.65
CA THR A 96 9.43 -4.14 3.80
C THR A 96 8.27 -4.90 4.45
N GLU A 97 8.24 -6.22 4.27
CA GLU A 97 7.24 -7.11 4.87
C GLU A 97 7.15 -6.91 6.39
N LYS A 98 8.30 -6.83 7.04
CA LYS A 98 8.40 -6.64 8.50
C LYS A 98 7.82 -5.30 8.96
N ASN A 99 8.13 -4.21 8.23
CA ASN A 99 7.61 -2.89 8.57
C ASN A 99 6.10 -2.80 8.30
N LEU A 100 5.62 -3.40 7.20
CA LEU A 100 4.20 -3.48 6.90
C LEU A 100 3.46 -4.28 7.98
N ALA A 101 3.99 -5.42 8.41
CA ALA A 101 3.40 -6.20 9.49
C ALA A 101 3.37 -5.43 10.82
N ALA A 102 4.44 -4.71 11.17
CA ALA A 102 4.47 -3.88 12.38
C ALA A 102 3.43 -2.75 12.36
N LEU A 103 3.17 -2.16 11.19
CA LEU A 103 2.20 -1.07 11.03
C LEU A 103 0.74 -1.57 10.93
N LEU A 104 0.53 -2.82 10.58
CA LEU A 104 -0.78 -3.48 10.53
C LEU A 104 -1.13 -4.20 11.83
N PHE A 105 -0.27 -4.17 12.83
CA PHE A 105 -0.49 -4.74 14.14
C PHE A 105 -1.65 -4.02 14.84
N ASN A 106 -2.65 -4.75 15.31
CA ASN A 106 -3.93 -4.20 15.73
C ASN A 106 -4.25 -4.33 17.23
N ALA A 107 -3.45 -5.09 17.99
CA ALA A 107 -3.61 -5.23 19.42
C ALA A 107 -2.28 -5.63 20.10
N VAL A 108 -2.08 -5.18 21.32
CA VAL A 108 -0.82 -5.41 22.08
C VAL A 108 -0.53 -6.88 22.34
N ASP A 109 -1.58 -7.69 22.48
CA ASP A 109 -1.52 -9.14 22.73
C ASP A 109 -1.72 -9.99 21.47
N ALA A 110 -1.85 -9.36 20.30
CA ALA A 110 -1.98 -10.09 19.06
C ALA A 110 -0.65 -10.78 18.66
N GLY A 111 -0.76 -11.96 18.06
CA GLY A 111 0.38 -12.61 17.42
C GLY A 111 0.91 -11.83 16.21
N SER A 112 2.09 -12.21 15.72
CA SER A 112 2.64 -11.60 14.51
C SER A 112 1.75 -11.85 13.30
N CYS A 113 1.40 -10.79 12.56
CA CYS A 113 0.67 -10.88 11.30
C CYS A 113 1.60 -10.95 10.07
N LEU A 114 2.89 -11.22 10.28
CA LEU A 114 3.86 -11.29 9.19
C LEU A 114 3.51 -12.34 8.13
N PRO A 115 3.09 -13.58 8.48
CA PRO A 115 2.72 -14.58 7.48
C PRO A 115 1.56 -14.15 6.58
N GLU A 116 0.55 -13.47 7.15
CA GLU A 116 -0.59 -12.94 6.40
C GLU A 116 -0.15 -11.82 5.46
N VAL A 117 0.75 -10.96 5.91
CA VAL A 117 1.32 -9.87 5.10
C VAL A 117 2.14 -10.42 3.95
N GLU A 118 3.02 -11.41 4.19
CA GLU A 118 3.82 -12.06 3.15
C GLU A 118 2.93 -12.74 2.10
N ARG A 119 1.89 -13.45 2.53
CA ARG A 119 0.90 -14.04 1.63
C ARG A 119 0.18 -12.99 0.80
N ALA A 120 -0.28 -11.91 1.42
CA ALA A 120 -0.98 -10.82 0.73
C ALA A 120 -0.08 -10.11 -0.29
N ILE A 121 1.20 -9.90 0.04
CA ILE A 121 2.21 -9.35 -0.88
C ILE A 121 2.37 -10.29 -2.09
N GLY A 122 2.46 -11.60 -1.88
CA GLY A 122 2.51 -12.59 -2.97
C GLY A 122 1.33 -12.47 -3.92
N LEU A 123 0.10 -12.36 -3.39
CA LEU A 123 -1.12 -12.19 -4.19
C LEU A 123 -1.12 -10.87 -4.98
N LEU A 124 -0.77 -9.77 -4.33
CA LEU A 124 -0.71 -8.45 -4.97
C LEU A 124 0.37 -8.38 -6.05
N HIS A 125 1.51 -9.02 -5.83
CA HIS A 125 2.60 -9.09 -6.79
C HIS A 125 2.23 -9.97 -8.01
N GLU A 126 1.64 -11.15 -7.78
CA GLU A 126 1.17 -12.04 -8.85
C GLU A 126 0.17 -11.33 -9.79
N LYS A 127 -0.74 -10.55 -9.21
CA LYS A 127 -1.74 -9.77 -9.98
C LYS A 127 -1.23 -8.41 -10.46
N GLN A 128 0.08 -8.14 -10.30
CA GLN A 128 0.72 -6.92 -10.81
C GLN A 128 0.15 -5.60 -10.24
N PHE A 129 -0.32 -5.62 -9.00
CA PHE A 129 -0.67 -4.40 -8.27
C PHE A 129 0.54 -3.73 -7.65
N ILE A 130 1.54 -4.51 -7.25
CA ILE A 130 2.76 -4.03 -6.59
C ILE A 130 4.02 -4.58 -7.26
N ARG A 131 5.13 -3.88 -7.08
CA ARG A 131 6.48 -4.34 -7.44
C ARG A 131 7.46 -4.04 -6.32
N GLN A 132 8.54 -4.81 -6.28
CA GLN A 132 9.66 -4.57 -5.38
C GLN A 132 10.56 -3.46 -5.91
N THR A 133 11.05 -2.59 -5.02
CA THR A 133 12.01 -1.52 -5.28
C THR A 133 13.08 -1.52 -4.18
N GLU A 134 14.08 -0.66 -4.29
CA GLU A 134 15.12 -0.50 -3.25
C GLU A 134 14.52 -0.09 -1.89
N ASP A 135 13.46 0.72 -1.90
CA ASP A 135 12.73 1.16 -0.70
C ASP A 135 11.65 0.16 -0.23
N GLY A 136 11.61 -1.04 -0.80
CA GLY A 136 10.59 -2.06 -0.56
C GLY A 136 9.44 -2.02 -1.57
N TRP A 137 8.26 -2.46 -1.18
CA TRP A 137 7.10 -2.62 -2.05
C TRP A 137 6.47 -1.29 -2.45
N LYS A 138 6.02 -1.20 -3.72
CA LYS A 138 5.38 0.00 -4.28
C LYS A 138 4.19 -0.41 -5.15
N LEU A 139 3.10 0.37 -5.09
CA LEU A 139 1.98 0.22 -6.03
C LEU A 139 2.40 0.65 -7.44
N LEU A 140 2.06 -0.16 -8.43
CA LEU A 140 2.29 0.16 -9.83
C LEU A 140 1.42 1.34 -10.27
N THR A 141 1.97 2.19 -11.12
CA THR A 141 1.20 3.20 -11.85
C THR A 141 0.52 2.55 -13.06
N ASP A 142 -0.53 3.21 -13.62
CA ASP A 142 -1.21 2.70 -14.81
C ASP A 142 -0.25 2.55 -15.99
N GLN A 143 0.71 3.46 -16.13
CA GLN A 143 1.76 3.35 -17.14
C GLN A 143 2.65 2.11 -16.91
N GLU A 144 3.06 1.85 -15.66
CA GLU A 144 3.84 0.65 -15.31
C GLU A 144 3.05 -0.63 -15.53
N LYS A 145 1.73 -0.65 -15.21
CA LYS A 145 0.83 -1.78 -15.49
C LYS A 145 0.72 -2.04 -16.99
N ASN A 146 0.44 -1.00 -17.78
CA ASN A 146 0.32 -1.10 -19.24
C ASN A 146 1.63 -1.57 -19.88
N TRP A 147 2.77 -1.02 -19.46
CA TRP A 147 4.09 -1.43 -19.94
C TRP A 147 4.38 -2.90 -19.59
N THR A 148 3.99 -3.36 -18.42
CA THR A 148 4.17 -4.77 -18.02
C THR A 148 3.31 -5.70 -18.88
N VAL A 149 2.06 -5.32 -19.16
CA VAL A 149 1.16 -6.08 -20.05
C VAL A 149 1.74 -6.13 -21.46
N GLU A 150 2.18 -4.99 -22.00
CA GLU A 150 2.79 -4.90 -23.33
C GLU A 150 4.06 -5.77 -23.41
N ARG A 151 4.97 -5.63 -22.43
CA ARG A 151 6.19 -6.46 -22.37
C ARG A 151 5.89 -7.96 -22.34
N ASN A 152 4.87 -8.38 -21.57
CA ASN A 152 4.49 -9.78 -21.45
C ASN A 152 3.79 -10.32 -22.72
N SER A 153 3.22 -9.44 -23.55
CA SER A 153 2.63 -9.80 -24.85
C SER A 153 3.69 -10.03 -25.93
N ILE A 154 4.90 -9.50 -25.76
CA ILE A 154 6.01 -9.67 -26.69
C ILE A 154 6.61 -11.07 -26.50
N SER A 155 6.38 -11.94 -27.48
CA SER A 155 6.96 -13.28 -27.54
C SER A 155 7.90 -13.37 -28.76
N PRO A 156 9.19 -12.99 -28.61
CA PRO A 156 10.13 -13.03 -29.73
C PRO A 156 10.35 -14.46 -30.22
N THR A 157 10.36 -14.62 -31.53
CA THR A 157 10.63 -15.91 -32.18
C THR A 157 12.06 -16.39 -31.90
N PRO A 158 12.36 -17.68 -32.04
CA PRO A 158 13.72 -18.19 -31.86
C PRO A 158 14.76 -17.55 -32.80
N LYS A 159 14.31 -17.05 -33.97
CA LYS A 159 15.17 -16.32 -34.92
C LYS A 159 15.50 -14.92 -34.37
N GLU A 160 14.50 -14.16 -33.97
CA GLU A 160 14.70 -12.82 -33.41
C GLU A 160 15.58 -12.84 -32.15
N ARG A 161 15.43 -13.87 -31.30
CA ARG A 161 16.33 -14.05 -30.13
C ARG A 161 17.78 -14.27 -30.55
N ARG A 162 18.04 -15.03 -31.60
CA ARG A 162 19.38 -15.24 -32.14
C ARG A 162 19.96 -13.96 -32.72
N ASP A 163 19.18 -13.26 -33.53
CA ASP A 163 19.61 -12.02 -34.16
C ASP A 163 20.00 -10.96 -33.13
N ILE A 164 19.20 -10.82 -32.04
CA ILE A 164 19.52 -9.92 -30.92
C ILE A 164 20.81 -10.33 -30.21
N ILE A 165 21.03 -11.62 -29.95
CA ILE A 165 22.23 -12.12 -29.29
C ILE A 165 23.49 -11.89 -30.19
N GLU A 166 23.38 -12.10 -31.50
CA GLU A 166 24.48 -11.85 -32.44
C GLU A 166 24.83 -10.36 -32.50
N ASP A 167 23.82 -9.46 -32.47
CA ASP A 167 24.05 -8.01 -32.44
C ASP A 167 24.72 -7.54 -31.12
N MET A 168 24.38 -8.16 -29.99
CA MET A 168 25.02 -7.85 -28.70
C MET A 168 26.45 -8.35 -28.55
N LEU A 169 26.87 -9.32 -29.38
CA LEU A 169 28.23 -9.91 -29.35
C LEU A 169 29.21 -9.25 -30.36
N ARG A 170 28.73 -8.30 -31.17
CA ARG A 170 29.55 -7.48 -32.09
C ARG A 170 30.01 -6.18 -31.43
#